data_65c6014b5fc412eeec677c0d399e1e17
#
_entry.id   65c6014b5fc412eeec677c0d399e1e17
#
_cell.length_a   1.000
_cell.length_b   1.000
_cell.length_c   1.000
_cell.angle_alpha   90.00
_cell.angle_beta   90.00
_cell.angle_gamma   90.00
#
_symmetry.space_group_name_H-M   'P 1'
#
loop_
_entity.id
_entity.type
_entity.pdbx_description
1 polymer ?
#
loop_
_entity_poly.entity_id
_entity_poly.type
_entity_poly.pdbx_seq_one_letter_code
_entity_poly.pdbx_strand_id
1 'polypeptide(L)'
;MKKASLFCFLLFLTCGGAESDTIVIQDSSDVTVQDSSTTTIQDTTTSSLETTTTIEDTTTTSIYKNKCDDCEYVSINELISNINNVPKFAWNDYQRISNENINFESESFEIILNVGPSTNLYFQDNEKYIQKGISFWQNFNLPEKYYGFFYNYADLDWATSELTTTGFEGGMAKAPCRDGICTGANSGIYQRPPHFGVGVFGIHSADSKDAYRYGPLHIHEITHSVVASQWIGNARNPQQSANDASPCWLNEGIAHAAGLSLGVDTYDEYLDIRSSQVTVRHIQAPFNDYSASSIFDYYNKSIPGLCIKNPDYVLGYSIGYLTVEAMNAMSGADSAMHMYSVMASGIDFEEAFEITYDISWNDAKPIFAEYVSTVITNLFNS
;
A
#
# COMPACT_ATOMS: atom_id res chain seq x y z
N MET A 1 -46.39 -19.07 5.56
CA MET A 1 -45.14 -19.26 4.77
C MET A 1 -44.93 -18.04 3.89
N LYS A 2 -44.13 -17.08 4.35
CA LYS A 2 -43.74 -15.89 3.57
C LYS A 2 -42.32 -16.14 3.09
N LYS A 3 -42.14 -16.22 1.76
CA LYS A 3 -40.83 -16.30 1.12
C LYS A 3 -40.16 -14.93 1.25
N ALA A 4 -39.11 -14.84 2.03
CA ALA A 4 -38.22 -13.71 2.02
C ALA A 4 -37.34 -13.79 0.76
N SER A 5 -37.52 -12.84 -0.13
CA SER A 5 -36.67 -12.67 -1.33
C SER A 5 -35.41 -11.95 -0.87
N LEU A 6 -34.31 -12.69 -0.78
CA LEU A 6 -32.98 -12.15 -0.49
C LEU A 6 -32.47 -11.51 -1.78
N PHE A 7 -32.60 -10.19 -1.91
CA PHE A 7 -31.95 -9.40 -2.95
C PHE A 7 -30.47 -9.21 -2.53
N CYS A 8 -29.60 -10.05 -3.09
CA CYS A 8 -28.17 -9.92 -2.95
C CYS A 8 -27.71 -8.77 -3.85
N PHE A 9 -27.47 -7.58 -3.29
CA PHE A 9 -26.79 -6.48 -3.98
C PHE A 9 -25.27 -6.80 -4.02
N LEU A 10 -24.81 -7.31 -5.15
CA LEU A 10 -23.39 -7.45 -5.47
C LEU A 10 -22.79 -6.06 -5.69
N LEU A 11 -22.22 -5.48 -4.63
CA LEU A 11 -21.38 -4.29 -4.73
C LEU A 11 -19.97 -4.71 -5.16
N PHE A 12 -19.67 -4.59 -6.44
CA PHE A 12 -18.32 -4.75 -6.97
C PHE A 12 -17.44 -3.56 -6.54
N LEU A 13 -16.69 -3.75 -5.47
CA LEU A 13 -15.58 -2.89 -5.11
C LEU A 13 -14.32 -3.42 -5.80
N THR A 14 -13.98 -2.84 -6.91
CA THR A 14 -12.70 -3.12 -7.57
C THR A 14 -11.90 -1.82 -7.59
N CYS A 15 -10.77 -1.79 -6.89
CA CYS A 15 -9.68 -0.90 -7.25
C CYS A 15 -9.29 -1.27 -8.68
N GLY A 16 -9.66 -0.42 -9.64
CA GLY A 16 -9.44 -0.69 -11.05
C GLY A 16 -7.99 -0.43 -11.41
N GLY A 17 -7.24 -1.49 -11.64
CA GLY A 17 -6.04 -1.36 -12.45
C GLY A 17 -6.45 -0.85 -13.84
N ALA A 18 -6.02 0.34 -14.22
CA ALA A 18 -6.15 0.84 -15.58
C ALA A 18 -5.31 -0.07 -16.49
N GLU A 19 -5.93 -0.72 -17.48
CA GLU A 19 -5.18 -1.30 -18.59
C GLU A 19 -4.45 -0.15 -19.29
N SER A 20 -3.14 -0.10 -19.12
CA SER A 20 -2.26 0.76 -19.88
C SER A 20 -2.17 0.19 -21.28
N ASP A 21 -2.89 0.77 -22.24
CA ASP A 21 -2.63 0.56 -23.65
C ASP A 21 -1.17 0.95 -23.95
N THR A 22 -0.36 -0.06 -24.21
CA THR A 22 1.04 0.13 -24.59
C THR A 22 1.05 0.79 -25.99
N ILE A 23 1.23 2.10 -26.03
CA ILE A 23 1.53 2.82 -27.28
C ILE A 23 2.97 2.43 -27.65
N VAL A 24 3.09 1.56 -28.64
CA VAL A 24 4.37 1.28 -29.31
C VAL A 24 4.73 2.52 -30.11
N ILE A 25 5.64 3.33 -29.59
CA ILE A 25 6.29 4.39 -30.37
C ILE A 25 7.35 3.70 -31.23
N GLN A 26 7.06 3.58 -32.51
CA GLN A 26 8.10 3.25 -33.51
C GLN A 26 9.07 4.42 -33.59
N ASP A 27 10.27 4.20 -33.08
CA ASP A 27 11.39 5.11 -33.25
C ASP A 27 12.00 4.89 -34.62
N SER A 28 11.75 5.83 -35.52
CA SER A 28 12.41 5.89 -36.85
C SER A 28 13.35 7.08 -36.82
N SER A 29 14.64 6.83 -36.53
CA SER A 29 15.71 7.74 -36.91
C SER A 29 17.00 6.97 -37.15
N ASP A 30 17.22 6.64 -38.42
CA ASP A 30 18.52 6.39 -39.01
C ASP A 30 19.40 7.65 -38.86
N VAL A 31 20.42 7.58 -38.03
CA VAL A 31 21.52 8.56 -38.04
C VAL A 31 22.82 7.83 -38.34
N THR A 32 23.25 7.97 -39.55
CA THR A 32 24.60 7.62 -40.03
C THR A 32 25.62 8.55 -39.36
N VAL A 33 26.52 7.99 -38.53
CA VAL A 33 27.68 8.71 -38.02
C VAL A 33 28.90 8.30 -38.80
N GLN A 34 29.49 9.25 -39.54
CA GLN A 34 30.78 9.14 -40.18
C GLN A 34 31.91 9.18 -39.14
N ASP A 35 32.80 8.22 -39.31
CA ASP A 35 34.06 8.05 -38.61
C ASP A 35 35.08 9.10 -39.08
N SER A 36 35.76 9.79 -38.19
CA SER A 36 37.18 10.22 -38.34
C SER A 36 37.66 11.06 -37.14
N SER A 37 38.57 10.53 -36.35
CA SER A 37 39.87 11.15 -36.11
C SER A 37 40.68 10.41 -35.04
N THR A 38 41.82 9.97 -35.50
CA THR A 38 42.93 9.41 -34.75
C THR A 38 43.54 10.48 -33.82
N THR A 39 43.58 10.20 -32.49
CA THR A 39 44.38 10.99 -31.55
C THR A 39 45.35 10.08 -30.81
N THR A 40 46.63 10.34 -31.02
CA THR A 40 47.77 9.71 -30.37
C THR A 40 47.82 10.05 -28.90
N ILE A 41 47.83 9.05 -28.02
CA ILE A 41 47.99 9.23 -26.56
C ILE A 41 49.47 9.01 -26.22
N GLN A 42 50.10 10.01 -25.68
CA GLN A 42 51.41 9.93 -25.03
C GLN A 42 51.28 9.29 -23.64
N ASP A 43 52.10 8.27 -23.43
CA ASP A 43 52.32 7.60 -22.15
C ASP A 43 52.95 8.60 -21.13
N THR A 44 52.24 8.81 -20.03
CA THR A 44 52.82 9.42 -18.84
C THR A 44 52.67 8.46 -17.68
N THR A 45 53.74 7.81 -17.32
CA THR A 45 53.87 6.95 -16.11
C THR A 45 53.73 7.80 -14.89
N THR A 46 52.62 7.62 -14.17
CA THR A 46 52.45 8.19 -12.80
C THR A 46 52.39 7.04 -11.81
N SER A 47 53.37 7.02 -10.92
CA SER A 47 53.51 6.11 -9.79
C SER A 47 52.28 6.19 -8.87
N SER A 48 51.50 5.16 -8.79
CA SER A 48 50.38 5.05 -7.83
C SER A 48 50.91 4.62 -6.46
N LEU A 49 50.75 5.49 -5.48
CA LEU A 49 50.85 5.16 -4.05
C LEU A 49 49.61 4.37 -3.67
N GLU A 50 49.77 3.09 -3.41
CA GLU A 50 48.69 2.22 -2.89
C GLU A 50 48.40 2.64 -1.43
N THR A 51 47.34 3.41 -1.25
CA THR A 51 46.74 3.61 0.07
C THR A 51 45.73 2.44 0.25
N THR A 52 46.14 1.41 0.97
CA THR A 52 45.23 0.36 1.42
C THR A 52 44.27 0.92 2.46
N THR A 53 43.13 1.42 2.03
CA THR A 53 42.03 1.73 2.95
C THR A 53 41.37 0.42 3.32
N THR A 54 41.67 -0.09 4.51
CA THR A 54 40.89 -1.16 5.13
C THR A 54 39.50 -0.57 5.39
N ILE A 55 38.53 -0.89 4.54
CA ILE A 55 37.11 -0.69 4.84
C ILE A 55 36.80 -1.75 5.91
N GLU A 56 36.72 -1.33 7.17
CA GLU A 56 36.08 -2.12 8.20
C GLU A 56 34.61 -2.25 7.78
N ASP A 57 34.26 -3.44 7.32
CA ASP A 57 32.89 -3.84 7.02
C ASP A 57 32.13 -3.96 8.35
N THR A 58 31.72 -2.82 8.91
CA THR A 58 30.76 -2.78 9.99
C THR A 58 29.37 -2.90 9.41
N THR A 59 29.02 -4.09 8.89
CA THR A 59 27.65 -4.51 8.72
C THR A 59 27.02 -4.67 10.11
N THR A 60 26.73 -3.55 10.76
CA THR A 60 25.74 -3.50 11.81
C THR A 60 24.39 -3.72 11.13
N THR A 61 23.93 -4.96 11.07
CA THR A 61 22.54 -5.31 10.86
C THR A 61 21.73 -4.58 11.92
N SER A 62 21.24 -3.41 11.57
CA SER A 62 20.32 -2.66 12.42
C SER A 62 19.00 -3.41 12.37
N ILE A 63 18.80 -4.36 13.27
CA ILE A 63 17.48 -4.92 13.55
C ILE A 63 16.54 -3.73 13.80
N TYR A 64 15.42 -3.67 13.07
CA TYR A 64 14.41 -2.64 13.29
C TYR A 64 13.97 -2.65 14.75
N LYS A 65 14.30 -1.59 15.48
CA LYS A 65 14.09 -1.46 16.92
C LYS A 65 13.10 -0.32 17.22
N ASN A 66 11.97 -0.28 16.54
CA ASN A 66 10.92 0.65 16.96
C ASN A 66 9.93 -0.02 17.94
N LYS A 67 10.32 -1.19 18.49
CA LYS A 67 9.55 -1.84 19.53
C LYS A 67 9.55 -0.96 20.78
N CYS A 68 8.37 -0.59 21.23
CA CYS A 68 8.22 0.05 22.51
C CYS A 68 8.50 -0.97 23.63
N ASP A 69 9.26 -0.55 24.65
CA ASP A 69 9.70 -1.46 25.72
C ASP A 69 8.52 -2.04 26.54
N ASP A 70 7.39 -1.30 26.59
CA ASP A 70 6.18 -1.68 27.35
C ASP A 70 5.06 -2.26 26.47
N CYS A 71 5.30 -2.49 25.15
CA CYS A 71 4.30 -3.03 24.25
C CYS A 71 4.32 -4.55 24.20
N GLU A 72 3.14 -5.14 24.01
CA GLU A 72 3.00 -6.58 23.82
C GLU A 72 3.21 -6.92 22.33
N TYR A 73 4.20 -7.75 22.06
CA TYR A 73 4.50 -8.31 20.76
C TYR A 73 4.50 -9.85 20.83
N VAL A 74 4.29 -10.47 19.69
CA VAL A 74 4.29 -11.92 19.55
C VAL A 74 5.46 -12.35 18.68
N SER A 75 6.15 -13.44 19.05
CA SER A 75 7.11 -14.05 18.12
C SER A 75 6.39 -14.80 17.02
N ILE A 76 7.05 -14.98 15.86
CA ILE A 76 6.47 -15.72 14.74
C ILE A 76 6.02 -17.12 15.13
N ASN A 77 6.77 -17.81 15.99
CA ASN A 77 6.47 -19.16 16.46
C ASN A 77 5.25 -19.21 17.39
N GLU A 78 4.83 -18.07 17.92
CA GLU A 78 3.69 -17.96 18.83
C GLU A 78 2.42 -17.42 18.15
N LEU A 79 2.46 -17.06 16.87
CA LEU A 79 1.32 -16.50 16.15
C LEU A 79 0.06 -17.35 16.27
N ILE A 80 0.17 -18.66 16.07
CA ILE A 80 -0.98 -19.58 16.14
C ILE A 80 -1.52 -19.69 17.57
N SER A 81 -0.66 -19.79 18.57
CA SER A 81 -1.09 -19.88 19.97
C SER A 81 -1.70 -18.57 20.49
N ASN A 82 -1.35 -17.43 19.89
CA ASN A 82 -1.84 -16.11 20.24
C ASN A 82 -2.85 -15.54 19.21
N ILE A 83 -3.44 -16.37 18.37
CA ILE A 83 -4.28 -15.95 17.23
C ILE A 83 -5.37 -14.96 17.62
N ASN A 84 -5.94 -15.06 18.82
CA ASN A 84 -6.98 -14.15 19.32
C ASN A 84 -6.42 -12.80 19.84
N ASN A 85 -5.12 -12.73 20.13
CA ASN A 85 -4.47 -11.53 20.64
C ASN A 85 -3.76 -10.73 19.54
N VAL A 86 -3.38 -11.37 18.42
CA VAL A 86 -2.68 -10.73 17.30
C VAL A 86 -3.40 -9.46 16.81
N PRO A 87 -4.74 -9.47 16.57
CA PRO A 87 -5.44 -8.27 16.15
C PRO A 87 -5.35 -7.14 17.17
N LYS A 88 -5.36 -7.48 18.47
CA LYS A 88 -5.28 -6.50 19.56
C LYS A 88 -3.88 -5.90 19.67
N PHE A 89 -2.83 -6.70 19.57
CA PHE A 89 -1.45 -6.20 19.61
C PHE A 89 -1.17 -5.26 18.44
N ALA A 90 -1.54 -5.66 17.22
CA ALA A 90 -1.41 -4.82 16.04
C ALA A 90 -2.20 -3.50 16.19
N TRP A 91 -3.48 -3.56 16.58
CA TRP A 91 -4.32 -2.37 16.76
C TRP A 91 -3.81 -1.43 17.85
N ASN A 92 -3.41 -1.96 19.00
CA ASN A 92 -2.85 -1.16 20.09
C ASN A 92 -1.63 -0.37 19.66
N ASP A 93 -0.73 -0.97 18.86
CA ASP A 93 0.47 -0.29 18.40
C ASP A 93 0.16 0.80 17.36
N TYR A 94 -0.83 0.59 16.47
CA TYR A 94 -1.36 1.66 15.62
C TYR A 94 -1.87 2.84 16.43
N GLN A 95 -2.66 2.58 17.48
CA GLN A 95 -3.18 3.65 18.33
C GLN A 95 -2.07 4.36 19.11
N ARG A 96 -1.08 3.63 19.61
CA ARG A 96 0.09 4.19 20.30
C ARG A 96 0.83 5.18 19.39
N ILE A 97 1.27 4.74 18.21
CA ILE A 97 2.01 5.59 17.25
C ILE A 97 1.15 6.78 16.82
N SER A 98 -0.14 6.57 16.57
CA SER A 98 -1.06 7.65 16.21
C SER A 98 -1.16 8.71 17.31
N ASN A 99 -1.19 8.30 18.59
CA ASN A 99 -1.24 9.20 19.73
C ASN A 99 0.10 9.92 19.96
N GLU A 100 1.23 9.27 19.77
CA GLU A 100 2.56 9.88 19.83
C GLU A 100 2.72 10.95 18.75
N ASN A 101 2.14 10.72 17.59
CA ASN A 101 2.21 11.60 16.42
C ASN A 101 1.10 12.68 16.38
N ILE A 102 0.23 12.75 17.38
CA ILE A 102 -0.93 13.67 17.40
C ILE A 102 -0.52 15.15 17.33
N ASN A 103 0.69 15.48 17.78
CA ASN A 103 1.24 16.85 17.76
C ASN A 103 2.03 17.13 16.48
N PHE A 104 1.96 16.27 15.47
CA PHE A 104 2.50 16.60 14.17
C PHE A 104 1.84 17.89 13.69
N GLU A 105 2.63 18.97 13.69
CA GLU A 105 2.16 20.28 13.23
C GLU A 105 1.83 20.16 11.74
N SER A 106 0.56 19.92 11.46
CA SER A 106 0.01 19.82 10.11
C SER A 106 0.15 21.11 9.30
N GLU A 107 0.58 22.22 9.93
CA GLU A 107 0.72 23.52 9.31
C GLU A 107 1.72 23.51 8.12
N SER A 108 2.57 22.48 8.01
CA SER A 108 3.54 22.37 6.91
C SER A 108 3.10 21.41 5.79
N PHE A 109 2.09 20.55 6.01
CA PHE A 109 1.65 19.59 5.00
C PHE A 109 0.32 20.02 4.37
N GLU A 110 0.37 20.38 3.09
CA GLU A 110 -0.79 20.89 2.36
C GLU A 110 -1.64 19.73 1.82
N ILE A 111 -2.95 19.73 2.19
CA ILE A 111 -3.97 18.83 1.64
C ILE A 111 -4.94 19.67 0.82
N ILE A 112 -5.11 19.32 -0.46
CA ILE A 112 -5.99 20.02 -1.40
C ILE A 112 -7.12 19.08 -1.79
N LEU A 113 -8.35 19.41 -1.42
CA LEU A 113 -9.54 18.62 -1.77
C LEU A 113 -10.27 19.27 -2.94
N ASN A 114 -10.45 18.49 -4.00
CA ASN A 114 -11.20 18.88 -5.20
C ASN A 114 -12.48 18.06 -5.25
N VAL A 115 -13.63 18.74 -5.28
CA VAL A 115 -14.94 18.09 -5.29
C VAL A 115 -15.63 18.39 -6.60
N GLY A 116 -16.13 17.38 -7.27
CA GLY A 116 -16.86 17.50 -8.52
C GLY A 116 -18.10 18.39 -8.37
N PRO A 117 -18.40 19.23 -9.38
CA PRO A 117 -19.45 20.26 -9.28
C PRO A 117 -20.86 19.70 -9.07
N SER A 118 -21.10 18.44 -9.46
CA SER A 118 -22.37 17.73 -9.24
C SER A 118 -22.28 16.70 -8.12
N THR A 119 -21.13 16.64 -7.42
CA THR A 119 -20.87 15.64 -6.37
C THR A 119 -21.27 16.18 -5.02
N ASN A 120 -22.06 15.38 -4.31
CA ASN A 120 -22.43 15.68 -2.93
C ASN A 120 -21.63 14.77 -1.99
N LEU A 121 -20.79 15.35 -1.14
CA LEU A 121 -20.03 14.63 -0.13
C LEU A 121 -20.95 14.26 1.04
N TYR A 122 -21.15 12.96 1.23
CA TYR A 122 -21.93 12.45 2.37
C TYR A 122 -21.11 12.31 3.65
N PHE A 123 -19.78 12.22 3.48
CA PHE A 123 -18.81 12.19 4.55
C PHE A 123 -18.04 13.52 4.56
N GLN A 124 -17.97 14.18 5.70
CA GLN A 124 -17.38 15.52 5.80
C GLN A 124 -15.94 15.51 6.34
N ASP A 125 -15.53 14.43 6.99
CA ASP A 125 -14.23 14.31 7.66
C ASP A 125 -13.11 13.80 6.73
N ASN A 126 -13.25 13.95 5.40
CA ASN A 126 -12.27 13.44 4.42
C ASN A 126 -10.85 13.95 4.71
N GLU A 127 -10.70 15.26 4.92
CA GLU A 127 -9.41 15.89 5.22
C GLU A 127 -8.81 15.36 6.53
N LYS A 128 -9.62 15.24 7.58
CA LYS A 128 -9.21 14.73 8.88
C LYS A 128 -8.57 13.33 8.79
N TYR A 129 -9.17 12.43 8.00
CA TYR A 129 -8.63 11.07 7.87
C TYR A 129 -7.40 10.99 6.96
N ILE A 130 -7.32 11.81 5.92
CA ILE A 130 -6.10 11.97 5.13
C ILE A 130 -4.97 12.50 6.03
N GLN A 131 -5.25 13.55 6.83
CA GLN A 131 -4.31 14.10 7.79
C GLN A 131 -3.87 13.08 8.84
N LYS A 132 -4.81 12.25 9.34
CA LYS A 132 -4.49 11.17 10.30
C LYS A 132 -3.49 10.17 9.72
N GLY A 133 -3.68 9.79 8.45
CA GLY A 133 -2.74 8.91 7.74
C GLY A 133 -1.36 9.55 7.55
N ILE A 134 -1.30 10.82 7.13
CA ILE A 134 -0.04 11.56 7.01
C ILE A 134 0.68 11.66 8.35
N SER A 135 -0.04 12.04 9.41
CA SER A 135 0.55 12.17 10.76
C SER A 135 1.09 10.83 11.26
N PHE A 136 0.41 9.74 11.00
CA PHE A 136 0.87 8.40 11.37
C PHE A 136 2.21 8.06 10.71
N TRP A 137 2.35 8.38 9.41
CA TRP A 137 3.54 8.06 8.62
C TRP A 137 4.63 9.16 8.63
N GLN A 138 4.53 10.17 9.51
CA GLN A 138 5.42 11.34 9.51
C GLN A 138 6.93 11.03 9.63
N ASN A 139 7.29 9.88 10.19
CA ASN A 139 8.68 9.46 10.35
C ASN A 139 9.28 8.81 9.08
N PHE A 140 8.50 8.75 8.00
CA PHE A 140 8.89 8.20 6.70
C PHE A 140 8.89 9.30 5.64
N ASN A 141 9.40 8.99 4.45
CA ASN A 141 9.31 9.91 3.32
C ASN A 141 7.83 10.14 2.97
N LEU A 142 7.42 11.39 3.00
CA LEU A 142 6.09 11.81 2.61
C LEU A 142 6.10 12.46 1.23
N PRO A 143 4.98 12.48 0.47
CA PRO A 143 4.84 13.38 -0.67
C PRO A 143 4.92 14.83 -0.19
N GLU A 144 5.27 15.78 -1.07
CA GLU A 144 5.39 17.20 -0.68
C GLU A 144 4.03 17.80 -0.30
N LYS A 145 2.94 17.32 -0.90
CA LYS A 145 1.55 17.61 -0.56
C LYS A 145 0.62 16.55 -1.15
N TYR A 146 -0.65 16.60 -0.80
CA TYR A 146 -1.63 15.61 -1.25
C TYR A 146 -2.86 16.25 -1.88
N TYR A 147 -3.28 15.71 -3.04
CA TYR A 147 -4.50 16.08 -3.73
C TYR A 147 -5.54 14.96 -3.61
N GLY A 148 -6.71 15.27 -3.05
CA GLY A 148 -7.89 14.41 -3.05
C GLY A 148 -8.90 14.88 -4.10
N PHE A 149 -9.33 13.98 -4.99
CA PHE A 149 -10.39 14.24 -5.97
C PHE A 149 -11.60 13.38 -5.67
N PHE A 150 -12.72 14.00 -5.36
CA PHE A 150 -13.97 13.36 -4.95
C PHE A 150 -15.03 13.64 -6.02
N TYR A 151 -15.56 12.59 -6.65
CA TYR A 151 -16.50 12.78 -7.75
C TYR A 151 -17.44 11.58 -7.94
N ASN A 152 -18.65 11.87 -8.39
CA ASN A 152 -19.58 10.88 -8.88
C ASN A 152 -19.39 10.67 -10.41
N TYR A 153 -20.13 9.75 -10.99
CA TYR A 153 -20.00 9.44 -12.43
C TYR A 153 -20.33 10.63 -13.36
N ALA A 154 -21.23 11.53 -12.94
CA ALA A 154 -21.57 12.70 -13.75
C ALA A 154 -20.39 13.71 -13.85
N ASP A 155 -19.48 13.67 -12.89
CA ASP A 155 -18.29 14.53 -12.83
C ASP A 155 -17.01 13.83 -13.33
N LEU A 156 -17.10 12.67 -13.99
CA LEU A 156 -15.93 11.91 -14.44
C LEU A 156 -15.06 12.70 -15.44
N ASP A 157 -15.68 13.41 -16.37
CA ASP A 157 -14.96 14.24 -17.36
C ASP A 157 -14.29 15.43 -16.66
N TRP A 158 -14.97 16.05 -15.69
CA TRP A 158 -14.39 17.09 -14.85
C TRP A 158 -13.16 16.55 -14.10
N ALA A 159 -13.27 15.41 -13.41
CA ALA A 159 -12.16 14.81 -12.67
C ALA A 159 -10.97 14.49 -13.59
N THR A 160 -11.22 13.97 -14.79
CA THR A 160 -10.19 13.72 -15.82
C THR A 160 -9.46 15.00 -16.21
N SER A 161 -10.21 16.10 -16.41
CA SER A 161 -9.66 17.41 -16.76
C SER A 161 -8.84 18.01 -15.64
N GLU A 162 -9.37 18.00 -14.41
CA GLU A 162 -8.69 18.54 -13.22
C GLU A 162 -7.38 17.80 -12.88
N LEU A 163 -7.41 16.46 -12.94
CA LEU A 163 -6.19 15.66 -12.79
C LEU A 163 -5.12 16.06 -13.81
N THR A 164 -5.52 16.18 -15.08
CA THR A 164 -4.61 16.58 -16.17
C THR A 164 -4.05 17.99 -15.95
N THR A 165 -4.90 18.93 -15.55
CA THR A 165 -4.51 20.33 -15.29
C THR A 165 -3.54 20.43 -14.11
N THR A 166 -3.73 19.59 -13.10
CA THR A 166 -2.84 19.50 -11.93
C THR A 166 -1.52 18.77 -12.26
N GLY A 167 -1.45 18.10 -13.41
CA GLY A 167 -0.25 17.40 -13.89
C GLY A 167 -0.25 15.88 -13.64
N PHE A 168 -1.36 15.34 -13.12
CA PHE A 168 -1.54 13.89 -12.95
C PHE A 168 -2.06 13.24 -14.25
N GLU A 169 -2.04 11.92 -14.28
CA GLU A 169 -2.64 11.17 -15.40
C GLU A 169 -4.18 11.21 -15.30
N GLY A 170 -4.85 11.86 -16.23
CA GLY A 170 -6.31 11.98 -16.27
C GLY A 170 -7.02 10.60 -16.28
N GLY A 171 -6.34 9.56 -16.79
CA GLY A 171 -6.85 8.19 -16.79
C GLY A 171 -7.12 7.62 -15.39
N MET A 172 -6.48 8.13 -14.34
CA MET A 172 -6.74 7.74 -12.94
C MET A 172 -8.20 7.95 -12.55
N ALA A 173 -8.88 8.96 -13.10
CA ALA A 173 -10.29 9.23 -12.83
C ALA A 173 -11.20 8.05 -13.18
N LYS A 174 -10.80 7.16 -14.08
CA LYS A 174 -11.62 6.01 -14.49
C LYS A 174 -11.52 4.85 -13.50
N ALA A 175 -10.45 4.77 -12.72
CA ALA A 175 -10.20 3.65 -11.82
C ALA A 175 -11.34 3.37 -10.82
N PRO A 176 -11.92 4.39 -10.11
CA PRO A 176 -13.02 4.14 -9.19
C PRO A 176 -14.38 3.96 -9.86
N CYS A 177 -14.48 4.07 -11.21
CA CYS A 177 -15.75 4.11 -11.92
C CYS A 177 -15.95 2.90 -12.85
N ARG A 178 -17.12 2.25 -12.75
CA ARG A 178 -17.54 1.18 -13.66
C ARG A 178 -19.04 1.28 -13.94
N ASP A 179 -19.46 0.97 -15.16
CA ASP A 179 -20.87 0.83 -15.56
C ASP A 179 -21.76 2.02 -15.12
N GLY A 180 -21.23 3.23 -15.20
CA GLY A 180 -21.98 4.43 -14.82
C GLY A 180 -21.99 4.75 -13.33
N ILE A 181 -21.20 4.05 -12.52
CA ILE A 181 -21.13 4.21 -11.06
C ILE A 181 -19.67 4.37 -10.64
N CYS A 182 -19.40 5.31 -9.74
CA CYS A 182 -18.09 5.49 -9.12
C CYS A 182 -18.17 5.11 -7.65
N THR A 183 -17.47 4.04 -7.26
CA THR A 183 -17.55 3.48 -5.89
C THR A 183 -16.20 3.10 -5.30
N GLY A 184 -15.15 3.05 -6.08
CA GLY A 184 -13.80 2.71 -5.64
C GLY A 184 -12.98 3.93 -5.28
N ALA A 185 -11.70 3.69 -5.07
CA ALA A 185 -10.67 4.71 -4.99
C ALA A 185 -9.41 4.20 -5.68
N ASN A 186 -8.47 5.09 -5.93
CA ASN A 186 -7.13 4.78 -6.40
C ASN A 186 -6.20 5.92 -5.99
N SER A 187 -4.94 5.60 -5.77
CA SER A 187 -3.96 6.60 -5.36
C SER A 187 -2.59 6.35 -5.96
N GLY A 188 -1.72 7.31 -5.75
CA GLY A 188 -0.35 7.24 -6.20
C GLY A 188 0.42 8.51 -5.90
N ILE A 189 1.55 8.65 -6.59
CA ILE A 189 2.42 9.81 -6.48
C ILE A 189 2.74 10.36 -7.86
N TYR A 190 2.85 11.68 -7.98
CA TYR A 190 3.31 12.32 -9.22
C TYR A 190 4.76 11.93 -9.52
N GLN A 191 4.99 11.46 -10.75
CA GLN A 191 6.25 10.83 -11.14
C GLN A 191 7.44 11.80 -11.23
N ARG A 192 7.20 13.10 -11.35
CA ARG A 192 8.24 14.13 -11.50
C ARG A 192 8.25 15.07 -10.31
N PRO A 193 9.39 15.62 -9.92
CA PRO A 193 9.40 16.69 -8.92
C PRO A 193 8.58 17.91 -9.37
N PRO A 194 7.80 18.51 -8.45
CA PRO A 194 7.58 18.09 -7.08
C PRO A 194 6.70 16.83 -7.02
N HIS A 195 7.02 15.91 -6.09
CA HIS A 195 6.33 14.63 -5.94
C HIS A 195 5.09 14.78 -5.05
N PHE A 196 3.96 15.10 -5.68
CA PHE A 196 2.68 15.24 -4.98
C PHE A 196 1.98 13.87 -4.86
N GLY A 197 1.39 13.59 -3.69
CA GLY A 197 0.47 12.49 -3.54
C GLY A 197 -0.89 12.80 -4.17
N VAL A 198 -1.59 11.79 -4.64
CA VAL A 198 -2.92 11.93 -5.24
C VAL A 198 -3.81 10.76 -4.86
N GLY A 199 -5.05 11.05 -4.51
CA GLY A 199 -6.12 10.06 -4.37
C GLY A 199 -7.35 10.48 -5.15
N VAL A 200 -7.96 9.51 -5.83
CA VAL A 200 -9.23 9.68 -6.54
C VAL A 200 -10.28 8.81 -5.88
N PHE A 201 -11.40 9.40 -5.49
CA PHE A 201 -12.44 8.77 -4.68
C PHE A 201 -13.79 8.85 -5.40
N GLY A 202 -14.34 7.69 -5.72
CA GLY A 202 -15.66 7.59 -6.31
C GLY A 202 -16.78 7.74 -5.27
N ILE A 203 -17.68 8.69 -5.49
CA ILE A 203 -18.81 8.99 -4.60
C ILE A 203 -20.10 8.53 -5.28
N HIS A 204 -20.72 7.47 -4.75
CA HIS A 204 -21.92 6.90 -5.38
C HIS A 204 -23.22 7.44 -4.76
N SER A 205 -23.47 7.16 -3.49
CA SER A 205 -24.72 7.58 -2.83
C SER A 205 -24.56 7.69 -1.31
N ALA A 206 -25.47 8.46 -0.70
CA ALA A 206 -25.55 8.62 0.75
C ALA A 206 -25.89 7.33 1.52
N ASP A 207 -26.45 6.34 0.85
CA ASP A 207 -26.96 5.12 1.50
C ASP A 207 -25.89 4.03 1.63
N SER A 208 -24.63 4.31 1.33
CA SER A 208 -23.56 3.35 1.55
C SER A 208 -23.37 3.15 3.06
N LYS A 209 -23.76 1.96 3.52
CA LYS A 209 -23.51 1.52 4.91
C LYS A 209 -22.13 0.88 5.07
N ASP A 210 -21.28 0.99 4.07
CA ASP A 210 -19.93 0.45 4.10
C ASP A 210 -19.05 1.38 4.92
N ALA A 211 -18.85 1.02 6.20
CA ALA A 211 -18.02 1.77 7.14
C ALA A 211 -16.58 1.99 6.64
N TYR A 212 -16.09 1.12 5.76
CA TYR A 212 -14.78 1.27 5.15
C TYR A 212 -14.62 2.57 4.35
N ARG A 213 -15.71 3.12 3.80
CA ARG A 213 -15.70 4.37 3.02
C ARG A 213 -15.61 5.64 3.85
N TYR A 214 -15.81 5.55 5.16
CA TYR A 214 -15.95 6.69 6.06
C TYR A 214 -14.73 6.87 6.97
N GLY A 215 -13.55 6.88 6.40
CA GLY A 215 -12.28 7.05 7.09
C GLY A 215 -11.24 6.02 6.65
N PRO A 216 -11.46 4.71 6.84
CA PRO A 216 -10.50 3.68 6.46
C PRO A 216 -9.98 3.78 5.04
N LEU A 217 -10.86 4.02 4.04
CA LEU A 217 -10.47 4.15 2.64
C LEU A 217 -9.51 5.33 2.40
N HIS A 218 -9.70 6.46 3.09
CA HIS A 218 -8.83 7.63 2.93
C HIS A 218 -7.40 7.34 3.41
N ILE A 219 -7.29 6.66 4.57
CA ILE A 219 -6.00 6.26 5.14
C ILE A 219 -5.35 5.17 4.28
N HIS A 220 -6.13 4.25 3.73
CA HIS A 220 -5.66 3.24 2.79
C HIS A 220 -4.99 3.91 1.57
N GLU A 221 -5.68 4.84 0.92
CA GLU A 221 -5.17 5.48 -0.28
C GLU A 221 -3.95 6.38 0.00
N ILE A 222 -3.95 7.14 1.09
CA ILE A 222 -2.74 7.92 1.45
C ILE A 222 -1.54 7.02 1.76
N THR A 223 -1.77 5.83 2.33
CA THR A 223 -0.69 4.88 2.61
C THR A 223 0.01 4.43 1.33
N HIS A 224 -0.71 4.19 0.22
CA HIS A 224 -0.08 3.90 -1.08
C HIS A 224 0.80 5.06 -1.57
N SER A 225 0.36 6.31 -1.39
CA SER A 225 1.19 7.47 -1.74
C SER A 225 2.46 7.54 -0.88
N VAL A 226 2.37 7.22 0.42
CA VAL A 226 3.53 7.18 1.32
C VAL A 226 4.47 6.02 0.97
N VAL A 227 3.93 4.84 0.65
CA VAL A 227 4.72 3.69 0.15
C VAL A 227 5.55 4.13 -1.06
N ALA A 228 4.93 4.71 -2.08
CA ALA A 228 5.65 5.19 -3.25
C ALA A 228 6.67 6.29 -2.94
N SER A 229 6.39 7.13 -1.93
CA SER A 229 7.30 8.22 -1.51
C SER A 229 8.63 7.72 -0.95
N GLN A 230 8.73 6.45 -0.51
CA GLN A 230 10.01 5.90 -0.05
C GLN A 230 11.07 5.90 -1.17
N TRP A 231 10.67 5.86 -2.45
CA TRP A 231 11.57 5.92 -3.60
C TRP A 231 11.91 7.33 -4.09
N ILE A 232 11.39 8.40 -3.46
CA ILE A 232 11.75 9.77 -3.82
C ILE A 232 13.25 9.97 -3.57
N GLY A 233 13.94 10.44 -4.60
CA GLY A 233 15.40 10.61 -4.59
C GLY A 233 16.19 9.37 -5.00
N ASN A 234 15.59 8.17 -4.91
CA ASN A 234 16.25 6.90 -5.23
C ASN A 234 15.81 6.32 -6.60
N ALA A 235 14.67 6.74 -7.13
CA ALA A 235 14.15 6.24 -8.39
C ALA A 235 13.63 7.37 -9.30
N ARG A 236 13.74 7.16 -10.62
CA ARG A 236 13.20 8.07 -11.62
C ARG A 236 11.66 8.10 -11.61
N ASN A 237 11.05 6.95 -11.34
CA ASN A 237 9.61 6.78 -11.22
C ASN A 237 9.31 6.08 -9.88
N PRO A 238 9.11 6.85 -8.79
CA PRO A 238 8.88 6.29 -7.46
C PRO A 238 7.71 5.31 -7.41
N GLN A 239 6.56 5.66 -8.02
CA GLN A 239 5.38 4.78 -8.03
C GLN A 239 5.66 3.43 -8.70
N GLN A 240 6.28 3.45 -9.87
CA GLN A 240 6.60 2.20 -10.59
C GLN A 240 7.61 1.36 -9.80
N SER A 241 8.63 2.00 -9.22
CA SER A 241 9.64 1.29 -8.43
C SER A 241 9.05 0.65 -7.18
N ALA A 242 8.11 1.31 -6.49
CA ALA A 242 7.40 0.72 -5.37
C ALA A 242 6.59 -0.51 -5.80
N ASN A 243 5.88 -0.42 -6.94
CA ASN A 243 5.09 -1.52 -7.48
C ASN A 243 5.96 -2.70 -7.93
N ASP A 244 7.16 -2.42 -8.47
CA ASP A 244 8.07 -3.45 -8.96
C ASP A 244 8.85 -4.14 -7.84
N ALA A 245 9.05 -3.46 -6.71
CA ALA A 245 9.83 -3.97 -5.58
C ALA A 245 9.04 -4.89 -4.66
N SER A 246 7.72 -4.75 -4.59
CA SER A 246 6.90 -5.46 -3.60
C SER A 246 5.88 -6.41 -4.22
N PRO A 247 5.56 -7.54 -3.54
CA PRO A 247 4.43 -8.35 -3.92
C PRO A 247 3.11 -7.62 -3.61
N CYS A 248 2.08 -7.93 -4.42
CA CYS A 248 0.78 -7.26 -4.34
C CYS A 248 0.11 -7.36 -2.96
N TRP A 249 0.23 -8.53 -2.32
CA TRP A 249 -0.35 -8.75 -1.00
C TRP A 249 0.23 -7.82 0.07
N LEU A 250 1.51 -7.45 -0.06
CA LEU A 250 2.13 -6.52 0.89
C LEU A 250 1.65 -5.09 0.63
N ASN A 251 1.60 -4.67 -0.63
CA ASN A 251 1.17 -3.31 -0.98
C ASN A 251 -0.28 -3.03 -0.53
N GLU A 252 -1.21 -3.94 -0.85
CA GLU A 252 -2.59 -3.83 -0.41
C GLU A 252 -2.74 -4.09 1.10
N GLY A 253 -1.93 -5.01 1.63
CA GLY A 253 -1.97 -5.38 3.04
C GLY A 253 -1.60 -4.24 3.98
N ILE A 254 -0.52 -3.50 3.70
CA ILE A 254 -0.10 -2.35 4.53
C ILE A 254 -1.13 -1.23 4.49
N ALA A 255 -1.65 -0.91 3.30
CA ALA A 255 -2.66 0.12 3.13
C ALA A 255 -3.96 -0.25 3.87
N HIS A 256 -4.39 -1.51 3.74
CA HIS A 256 -5.60 -2.00 4.40
C HIS A 256 -5.45 -2.06 5.91
N ALA A 257 -4.30 -2.54 6.42
CA ALA A 257 -4.02 -2.59 7.86
C ALA A 257 -4.02 -1.19 8.50
N ALA A 258 -3.36 -0.22 7.87
CA ALA A 258 -3.40 1.16 8.32
C ALA A 258 -4.82 1.74 8.27
N GLY A 259 -5.53 1.53 7.14
CA GLY A 259 -6.89 2.00 6.95
C GLY A 259 -7.84 1.48 8.04
N LEU A 260 -7.88 0.18 8.26
CA LEU A 260 -8.78 -0.42 9.24
C LEU A 260 -8.43 -0.02 10.68
N SER A 261 -7.14 0.01 11.02
CA SER A 261 -6.71 0.28 12.39
C SER A 261 -6.85 1.75 12.80
N LEU A 262 -6.59 2.68 11.87
CA LEU A 262 -6.64 4.12 12.14
C LEU A 262 -8.00 4.75 11.78
N GLY A 263 -8.79 4.09 10.94
CA GLY A 263 -10.06 4.60 10.44
C GLY A 263 -11.25 4.44 11.39
N VAL A 264 -11.05 3.80 12.54
CA VAL A 264 -12.05 3.59 13.59
C VAL A 264 -11.51 4.04 14.95
N ASP A 265 -12.39 4.28 15.90
CA ASP A 265 -12.03 4.86 17.20
C ASP A 265 -11.94 3.83 18.32
N THR A 266 -12.57 2.65 18.16
CA THR A 266 -12.60 1.61 19.20
C THR A 266 -12.14 0.25 18.65
N TYR A 267 -11.66 -0.60 19.56
CA TYR A 267 -11.24 -1.96 19.21
C TYR A 267 -12.40 -2.83 18.73
N ASP A 268 -13.60 -2.64 19.26
CA ASP A 268 -14.80 -3.39 18.84
C ASP A 268 -15.17 -3.01 17.39
N GLU A 269 -15.18 -1.72 17.05
CA GLU A 269 -15.36 -1.26 15.66
C GLU A 269 -14.29 -1.82 14.73
N TYR A 270 -13.02 -1.89 15.20
CA TYR A 270 -11.94 -2.51 14.44
C TYR A 270 -12.23 -3.98 14.15
N LEU A 271 -12.66 -4.76 15.14
CA LEU A 271 -12.99 -6.17 14.95
C LEU A 271 -14.18 -6.35 13.98
N ASP A 272 -15.19 -5.51 14.06
CA ASP A 272 -16.36 -5.55 13.17
C ASP A 272 -15.96 -5.26 11.72
N ILE A 273 -15.21 -4.18 11.48
CA ILE A 273 -14.77 -3.83 10.11
C ILE A 273 -13.76 -4.84 9.57
N ARG A 274 -12.85 -5.34 10.40
CA ARG A 274 -11.90 -6.40 10.08
C ARG A 274 -12.61 -7.65 9.57
N SER A 275 -13.58 -8.15 10.33
CA SER A 275 -14.38 -9.32 9.96
C SER A 275 -15.12 -9.09 8.65
N SER A 276 -15.78 -7.94 8.50
CA SER A 276 -16.51 -7.57 7.29
C SER A 276 -15.59 -7.53 6.07
N GLN A 277 -14.42 -6.89 6.16
CA GLN A 277 -13.52 -6.74 5.00
C GLN A 277 -12.90 -8.07 4.58
N VAL A 278 -12.48 -8.91 5.52
CA VAL A 278 -11.93 -10.24 5.19
C VAL A 278 -12.99 -11.11 4.52
N THR A 279 -14.22 -11.15 5.04
CA THR A 279 -15.29 -12.01 4.50
C THR A 279 -15.82 -11.50 3.16
N VAL A 280 -15.97 -10.19 2.97
CA VAL A 280 -16.41 -9.61 1.69
C VAL A 280 -15.39 -9.89 0.59
N ARG A 281 -14.10 -9.76 0.85
CA ARG A 281 -13.04 -10.03 -0.13
C ARG A 281 -12.93 -11.51 -0.49
N HIS A 282 -13.14 -12.39 0.47
CA HIS A 282 -13.24 -13.82 0.21
C HIS A 282 -14.35 -14.14 -0.79
N ILE A 283 -15.56 -13.60 -0.60
CA ILE A 283 -16.69 -13.84 -1.51
C ILE A 283 -16.44 -13.28 -2.91
N GLN A 284 -15.71 -12.18 -3.01
CA GLN A 284 -15.40 -11.52 -4.29
C GLN A 284 -14.23 -12.14 -5.05
N ALA A 285 -13.35 -12.87 -4.35
CA ALA A 285 -12.19 -13.47 -4.98
C ALA A 285 -12.55 -14.84 -5.63
N PRO A 286 -11.94 -15.18 -6.77
CA PRO A 286 -12.09 -16.49 -7.40
C PRO A 286 -11.35 -17.61 -6.65
N PHE A 287 -10.96 -17.37 -5.41
CA PHE A 287 -10.20 -18.27 -4.56
C PHE A 287 -11.16 -19.13 -3.74
N ASN A 288 -11.13 -20.43 -3.95
CA ASN A 288 -12.09 -21.36 -3.37
C ASN A 288 -11.54 -22.21 -2.23
N ASP A 289 -10.24 -22.09 -1.95
CA ASP A 289 -9.55 -22.89 -0.96
C ASP A 289 -8.62 -22.01 -0.13
N TYR A 290 -8.97 -21.82 1.15
CA TYR A 290 -8.19 -21.05 2.13
C TYR A 290 -7.40 -21.96 3.07
N SER A 291 -7.10 -23.20 2.66
CA SER A 291 -6.13 -24.04 3.37
C SER A 291 -4.74 -23.38 3.40
N ALA A 292 -3.95 -23.73 4.41
CA ALA A 292 -2.59 -23.21 4.53
C ALA A 292 -1.74 -23.50 3.27
N SER A 293 -1.95 -24.66 2.61
CA SER A 293 -1.25 -24.98 1.36
C SER A 293 -1.64 -24.05 0.23
N SER A 294 -2.91 -23.70 0.07
CA SER A 294 -3.37 -22.80 -0.99
C SER A 294 -2.90 -21.37 -0.75
N ILE A 295 -2.88 -20.90 0.50
CA ILE A 295 -2.33 -19.59 0.86
C ILE A 295 -0.81 -19.57 0.64
N PHE A 296 -0.10 -20.63 0.99
CA PHE A 296 1.33 -20.75 0.69
C PHE A 296 1.61 -20.67 -0.82
N ASP A 297 0.80 -21.35 -1.64
CA ASP A 297 0.89 -21.27 -3.10
C ASP A 297 0.56 -19.87 -3.63
N TYR A 298 -0.37 -19.15 -3.00
CA TYR A 298 -0.66 -17.75 -3.31
C TYR A 298 0.58 -16.87 -3.10
N TYR A 299 1.28 -17.01 -1.97
CA TYR A 299 2.51 -16.25 -1.72
C TYR A 299 3.61 -16.56 -2.77
N ASN A 300 3.74 -17.82 -3.19
CA ASN A 300 4.71 -18.22 -4.21
C ASN A 300 4.41 -17.63 -5.60
N LYS A 301 3.15 -17.34 -5.91
CA LYS A 301 2.71 -16.74 -7.17
C LYS A 301 2.70 -15.20 -7.13
N SER A 302 2.55 -14.64 -5.94
CA SER A 302 2.46 -13.19 -5.70
C SER A 302 3.86 -12.59 -5.55
N ILE A 303 4.64 -12.64 -6.62
CA ILE A 303 6.00 -12.11 -6.66
C ILE A 303 6.00 -10.59 -6.94
N PRO A 304 7.08 -9.86 -6.57
CA PRO A 304 7.24 -8.45 -6.90
C PRO A 304 7.01 -8.13 -8.40
N GLY A 305 6.42 -6.98 -8.66
CA GLY A 305 6.18 -6.47 -10.01
C GLY A 305 5.00 -7.07 -10.78
N LEU A 306 4.25 -8.01 -10.20
CA LEU A 306 3.13 -8.67 -10.88
C LEU A 306 1.73 -8.27 -10.38
N CYS A 307 1.61 -7.25 -9.53
CA CYS A 307 0.36 -6.90 -8.86
C CYS A 307 -0.81 -6.73 -9.83
N ILE A 308 -0.70 -5.81 -10.77
CA ILE A 308 -1.81 -5.48 -11.69
C ILE A 308 -2.13 -6.60 -12.68
N LYS A 309 -1.18 -7.48 -12.96
CA LYS A 309 -1.31 -8.59 -13.92
C LYS A 309 -1.80 -9.88 -13.26
N ASN A 310 -1.90 -9.90 -11.93
CA ASN A 310 -2.34 -11.08 -11.19
C ASN A 310 -3.86 -10.99 -10.95
N PRO A 311 -4.68 -11.93 -11.46
CA PRO A 311 -6.12 -11.95 -11.21
C PRO A 311 -6.46 -12.09 -9.72
N ASP A 312 -5.53 -12.62 -8.93
CA ASP A 312 -5.69 -12.83 -7.50
C ASP A 312 -5.30 -11.60 -6.64
N TYR A 313 -5.01 -10.44 -7.27
CA TYR A 313 -4.60 -9.23 -6.54
C TYR A 313 -5.60 -8.81 -5.45
N VAL A 314 -6.90 -9.07 -5.65
CA VAL A 314 -7.96 -8.77 -4.67
C VAL A 314 -7.78 -9.51 -3.34
N LEU A 315 -7.03 -10.63 -3.35
CA LEU A 315 -6.68 -11.35 -2.13
C LEU A 315 -5.69 -10.58 -1.23
N GLY A 316 -5.02 -9.58 -1.77
CA GLY A 316 -4.21 -8.64 -0.99
C GLY A 316 -5.02 -7.94 0.11
N TYR A 317 -6.31 -7.69 -0.12
CA TYR A 317 -7.21 -7.08 0.86
C TYR A 317 -7.69 -8.03 1.97
N SER A 318 -7.44 -9.33 1.86
CA SER A 318 -7.76 -10.31 2.90
C SER A 318 -6.51 -11.04 3.38
N ILE A 319 -5.87 -11.84 2.52
CA ILE A 319 -4.65 -12.59 2.87
C ILE A 319 -3.51 -11.62 3.18
N GLY A 320 -3.29 -10.60 2.33
CA GLY A 320 -2.25 -9.60 2.54
C GLY A 320 -2.47 -8.80 3.81
N TYR A 321 -3.71 -8.35 4.04
CA TYR A 321 -4.06 -7.64 5.27
C TYR A 321 -3.77 -8.46 6.53
N LEU A 322 -4.24 -9.71 6.60
CA LEU A 322 -4.01 -10.58 7.76
C LEU A 322 -2.53 -10.91 7.96
N THR A 323 -1.76 -11.01 6.88
CA THR A 323 -0.31 -11.18 6.94
C THR A 323 0.36 -9.95 7.54
N VAL A 324 0.01 -8.74 7.07
CA VAL A 324 0.55 -7.49 7.62
C VAL A 324 0.08 -7.26 9.05
N GLU A 325 -1.16 -7.62 9.42
CA GLU A 325 -1.63 -7.59 10.81
C GLU A 325 -0.72 -8.45 11.71
N ALA A 326 -0.36 -9.66 11.27
CA ALA A 326 0.57 -10.53 12.01
C ALA A 326 1.98 -9.92 12.07
N MET A 327 2.50 -9.38 10.97
CA MET A 327 3.79 -8.69 10.92
C MET A 327 3.84 -7.52 11.91
N ASN A 328 2.77 -6.73 11.97
CA ASN A 328 2.63 -5.60 12.89
C ASN A 328 2.58 -6.06 14.35
N ALA A 329 1.89 -7.15 14.65
CA ALA A 329 1.87 -7.74 15.99
C ALA A 329 3.23 -8.31 16.41
N MET A 330 4.10 -8.63 15.45
CA MET A 330 5.47 -9.13 15.71
C MET A 330 6.48 -8.00 15.94
N SER A 331 6.37 -6.90 15.19
CA SER A 331 7.46 -5.92 15.09
C SER A 331 7.01 -4.45 15.12
N GLY A 332 5.72 -4.19 15.31
CA GLY A 332 5.17 -2.84 15.36
C GLY A 332 4.45 -2.43 14.08
N ALA A 333 3.50 -1.50 14.22
CA ALA A 333 2.56 -1.11 13.17
C ALA A 333 3.21 -0.37 11.98
N ASP A 334 4.41 0.15 12.16
CA ASP A 334 5.20 0.84 11.13
C ASP A 334 6.31 -0.04 10.50
N SER A 335 6.45 -1.30 10.97
CA SER A 335 7.51 -2.21 10.50
C SER A 335 7.44 -2.53 9.00
N ALA A 336 6.24 -2.69 8.46
CA ALA A 336 6.07 -2.91 7.02
C ALA A 336 6.48 -1.69 6.18
N MET A 337 6.25 -0.46 6.65
CA MET A 337 6.74 0.75 5.99
C MET A 337 8.26 0.88 6.08
N HIS A 338 8.85 0.48 7.22
CA HIS A 338 10.31 0.38 7.33
C HIS A 338 10.89 -0.57 6.27
N MET A 339 10.27 -1.73 6.08
CA MET A 339 10.68 -2.67 5.02
C MET A 339 10.63 -2.01 3.63
N TYR A 340 9.61 -1.19 3.33
CA TYR A 340 9.57 -0.40 2.09
C TYR A 340 10.75 0.58 1.99
N SER A 341 11.13 1.24 3.09
CA SER A 341 12.29 2.14 3.10
C SER A 341 13.60 1.38 2.84
N VAL A 342 13.73 0.14 3.36
CA VAL A 342 14.87 -0.74 3.08
C VAL A 342 14.89 -1.14 1.60
N MET A 343 13.75 -1.56 1.03
CA MET A 343 13.66 -1.88 -0.41
C MET A 343 14.00 -0.66 -1.28
N ALA A 344 13.61 0.53 -0.88
CA ALA A 344 13.91 1.76 -1.61
C ALA A 344 15.41 2.10 -1.63
N SER A 345 16.21 1.53 -0.74
CA SER A 345 17.69 1.61 -0.79
C SER A 345 18.33 0.65 -1.79
N GLY A 346 17.54 -0.17 -2.49
CA GLY A 346 18.00 -1.11 -3.51
C GLY A 346 18.10 -2.56 -3.03
N ILE A 347 17.62 -2.86 -1.83
CA ILE A 347 17.54 -4.21 -1.26
C ILE A 347 16.28 -4.90 -1.82
N ASP A 348 16.35 -6.18 -2.15
CA ASP A 348 15.18 -6.93 -2.62
C ASP A 348 14.20 -7.25 -1.48
N PHE A 349 13.02 -7.73 -1.85
CA PHE A 349 11.93 -7.99 -0.91
C PHE A 349 12.31 -9.03 0.16
N GLU A 350 12.95 -10.14 -0.22
CA GLU A 350 13.25 -11.24 0.71
C GLU A 350 14.31 -10.83 1.74
N GLU A 351 15.36 -10.14 1.28
CA GLU A 351 16.41 -9.60 2.14
C GLU A 351 15.87 -8.46 3.02
N ALA A 352 15.03 -7.55 2.49
CA ALA A 352 14.38 -6.51 3.27
C ALA A 352 13.45 -7.06 4.36
N PHE A 353 12.77 -8.17 4.06
CA PHE A 353 11.95 -8.89 5.04
C PHE A 353 12.82 -9.44 6.17
N GLU A 354 13.92 -10.12 5.83
CA GLU A 354 14.84 -10.69 6.83
C GLU A 354 15.47 -9.61 7.71
N ILE A 355 15.91 -8.49 7.12
CA ILE A 355 16.44 -7.32 7.86
C ILE A 355 15.40 -6.77 8.85
N THR A 356 14.12 -6.75 8.48
CA THR A 356 13.07 -6.14 9.29
C THR A 356 12.57 -7.07 10.40
N TYR A 357 12.43 -8.37 10.12
CA TYR A 357 11.76 -9.33 11.00
C TYR A 357 12.68 -10.36 11.65
N ASP A 358 13.98 -10.36 11.33
CA ASP A 358 15.00 -11.30 11.84
C ASP A 358 14.68 -12.78 11.55
N ILE A 359 14.02 -13.03 10.43
CA ILE A 359 13.69 -14.35 9.89
C ILE A 359 13.61 -14.29 8.38
N SER A 360 14.06 -15.33 7.66
CA SER A 360 13.90 -15.37 6.21
C SER A 360 12.43 -15.44 5.80
N TRP A 361 12.08 -14.81 4.64
CA TRP A 361 10.72 -14.93 4.11
C TRP A 361 10.32 -16.39 3.86
N ASN A 362 11.28 -17.24 3.44
CA ASN A 362 11.02 -18.64 3.17
C ASN A 362 10.65 -19.44 4.42
N ASP A 363 11.22 -19.10 5.58
CA ASP A 363 10.88 -19.72 6.86
C ASP A 363 9.58 -19.15 7.46
N ALA A 364 9.31 -17.87 7.25
CA ALA A 364 8.12 -17.19 7.76
C ALA A 364 6.84 -17.55 6.97
N LYS A 365 6.96 -17.70 5.65
CA LYS A 365 5.86 -17.94 4.71
C LYS A 365 4.90 -19.07 5.10
N PRO A 366 5.36 -20.30 5.46
CA PRO A 366 4.47 -21.38 5.87
C PRO A 366 3.71 -21.05 7.16
N ILE A 367 4.35 -20.33 8.11
CA ILE A 367 3.72 -19.95 9.39
C ILE A 367 2.61 -18.91 9.15
N PHE A 368 2.87 -17.90 8.31
CA PHE A 368 1.83 -16.96 7.92
C PHE A 368 0.68 -17.64 7.18
N ALA A 369 0.98 -18.61 6.29
CA ALA A 369 -0.07 -19.34 5.59
C ALA A 369 -0.99 -20.11 6.56
N GLU A 370 -0.43 -20.74 7.59
CA GLU A 370 -1.20 -21.42 8.63
C GLU A 370 -2.01 -20.43 9.49
N TYR A 371 -1.39 -19.32 9.91
CA TYR A 371 -2.05 -18.26 10.66
C TYR A 371 -3.27 -17.72 9.89
N VAL A 372 -3.08 -17.26 8.67
CA VAL A 372 -4.13 -16.67 7.83
C VAL A 372 -5.24 -17.68 7.56
N SER A 373 -4.90 -18.94 7.23
CA SER A 373 -5.85 -20.03 7.04
C SER A 373 -6.73 -20.23 8.28
N THR A 374 -6.12 -20.26 9.46
CA THR A 374 -6.84 -20.46 10.72
C THR A 374 -7.75 -19.28 11.04
N VAL A 375 -7.28 -18.03 10.84
CA VAL A 375 -8.11 -16.83 11.06
C VAL A 375 -9.31 -16.82 10.14
N ILE A 376 -9.13 -17.05 8.84
CA ILE A 376 -10.23 -17.07 7.87
C ILE A 376 -11.23 -18.16 8.23
N THR A 377 -10.76 -19.36 8.55
CA THR A 377 -11.62 -20.47 8.97
C THR A 377 -12.46 -20.12 10.20
N ASN A 378 -11.85 -19.48 11.20
CA ASN A 378 -12.56 -19.05 12.41
C ASN A 378 -13.63 -17.99 12.11
N LEU A 379 -13.32 -17.02 11.24
CA LEU A 379 -14.28 -15.97 10.85
C LEU A 379 -15.49 -16.52 10.07
N PHE A 380 -15.32 -17.61 9.31
CA PHE A 380 -16.44 -18.24 8.61
C PHE A 380 -17.27 -19.18 9.48
N ASN A 381 -16.73 -19.66 10.59
CA ASN A 381 -17.42 -20.56 11.52
C ASN A 381 -18.08 -19.82 12.69
N SER A 382 -17.84 -18.52 12.87
CA SER A 382 -18.46 -17.67 13.89
C SER A 382 -19.75 -17.02 13.41
#